data_aa4f4feec2eaf234f19d62a4ac3797bd
#
_entry.id   aa4f4feec2eaf234f19d62a4ac3797bd
#
_cell.length_a   1.000
_cell.length_b   1.000
_cell.length_c   1.000
_cell.angle_alpha   90.00
_cell.angle_beta   90.00
_cell.angle_gamma   90.00
#
_symmetry.space_group_name_H-M   'P 1'
#
loop_
_entity.id
_entity.type
_entity.pdbx_description
1 polymer ?
#
loop_
_entity_poly.entity_id
_entity_poly.type
_entity_poly.pdbx_seq_one_letter_code
_entity_poly.pdbx_strand_id
1 'polypeptide(L)'
;MKHLSRIVSHRPHVFALGLGAIWLAACSSGGSGADGDEAPIAPTNGTPNGSPGGSMNGSPTSPGGGETNPVGGAALDPNASGSADSEWCDALAVLRQNCQGCHADEPQFGAPMSLVSYADLEAPSLSDATQSVRERVRARIHDAQRPMPPGGMAAANVATLDAWLDAGGGAGPDPTCAGLAPGPVPTDAADFVWPEDCEEFFTLTTSSRSNPSDKYVVPAGSEEHPQFVFDSPWGTDDVQVLAYRPITDNSRILHHWILYENSTGGIFGGGLGGKFLVGWAPGSQGNTGMPDDVGMYMPGGADKLRLDVHYYNLASTQAESDASGVELCITRSPRTYTATVSGLTGNATAPVGRADNVSSCTVNLTGAEEVTFLSVSPHMHKLGVHAKLELTRAGQKTALHDAPFDFEDQRIYELDNLAIRDGDVLTTTCSYENDTGRSVSFGENSDDEMCFNFVTYYPMGAFQCGFSL
;
A
#
# COMPACT_ATOMS: atom_id res chain seq x y z
N MET A 1 1.31 -17.99 30.09
CA MET A 1 1.36 -18.69 28.80
C MET A 1 2.72 -18.40 28.21
N LYS A 2 3.50 -19.44 27.87
CA LYS A 2 4.89 -19.23 27.44
C LYS A 2 4.91 -19.24 25.92
N HIS A 3 5.00 -18.07 25.31
CA HIS A 3 5.30 -17.96 23.89
C HIS A 3 6.79 -18.20 23.67
N LEU A 4 7.14 -19.24 22.96
CA LEU A 4 8.51 -19.51 22.52
C LEU A 4 8.63 -19.04 21.06
N SER A 5 9.11 -17.82 20.88
CA SER A 5 9.57 -17.38 19.56
C SER A 5 10.98 -17.93 19.32
N ARG A 6 11.19 -18.65 18.23
CA ARG A 6 12.52 -19.02 17.75
C ARG A 6 12.92 -18.10 16.61
N ILE A 7 14.02 -17.41 16.79
CA ILE A 7 14.60 -16.53 15.78
C ILE A 7 15.65 -17.32 15.00
N VAL A 8 15.46 -17.44 13.69
CA VAL A 8 16.43 -18.10 12.82
C VAL A 8 17.57 -17.11 12.50
N SER A 9 18.76 -17.41 13.01
CA SER A 9 19.98 -16.67 12.70
C SER A 9 20.55 -17.17 11.37
N HIS A 10 20.46 -16.36 10.32
CA HIS A 10 21.27 -16.58 9.12
C HIS A 10 22.71 -16.12 9.40
N ARG A 11 23.63 -17.05 9.45
CA ARG A 11 25.07 -16.75 9.41
C ARG A 11 25.43 -16.37 7.97
N PRO A 12 26.19 -15.28 7.75
CA PRO A 12 26.76 -15.03 6.43
C PRO A 12 27.80 -16.12 6.14
N HIS A 13 27.56 -16.92 5.12
CA HIS A 13 28.60 -17.78 4.56
C HIS A 13 29.58 -16.90 3.79
N VAL A 14 30.77 -16.74 4.36
CA VAL A 14 31.94 -16.23 3.65
C VAL A 14 32.33 -17.27 2.59
N PHE A 15 32.01 -17.00 1.34
CA PHE A 15 32.56 -17.76 0.21
C PHE A 15 33.98 -17.27 -0.06
N ALA A 16 34.96 -18.16 0.18
CA ALA A 16 36.32 -17.97 -0.24
C ALA A 16 36.37 -18.03 -1.76
N LEU A 17 36.86 -16.96 -2.38
CA LEU A 17 37.18 -16.87 -3.80
C LEU A 17 38.33 -17.85 -4.14
N GLY A 18 37.99 -18.93 -4.81
CA GLY A 18 38.95 -19.76 -5.52
C GLY A 18 39.19 -19.17 -6.92
N LEU A 19 40.40 -18.64 -7.16
CA LEU A 19 40.90 -18.24 -8.45
C LEU A 19 41.07 -19.48 -9.35
N GLY A 20 40.25 -19.57 -10.39
CA GLY A 20 40.43 -20.49 -11.51
C GLY A 20 40.48 -19.73 -12.82
N ALA A 21 41.69 -19.57 -13.35
CA ALA A 21 41.94 -19.01 -14.67
C ALA A 21 41.59 -20.03 -15.77
N ILE A 22 40.75 -19.67 -16.73
CA ILE A 22 40.64 -20.37 -18.03
C ILE A 22 40.47 -19.34 -19.16
N TRP A 23 41.48 -19.19 -19.94
CA TRP A 23 41.73 -19.01 -21.35
C TRP A 23 40.64 -18.49 -22.29
N LEU A 24 41.06 -17.43 -22.99
CA LEU A 24 40.51 -16.86 -24.22
C LEU A 24 40.48 -17.87 -25.39
N ALA A 25 39.40 -17.84 -26.14
CA ALA A 25 39.44 -18.17 -27.56
C ALA A 25 38.56 -17.16 -28.32
N ALA A 26 39.24 -16.34 -29.11
CA ALA A 26 38.64 -15.48 -30.11
C ALA A 26 38.35 -16.29 -31.39
N CYS A 27 37.22 -15.99 -32.05
CA CYS A 27 37.08 -16.19 -33.48
C CYS A 27 36.22 -15.09 -34.07
N SER A 28 36.83 -14.35 -34.97
CA SER A 28 36.32 -13.32 -35.84
C SER A 28 35.75 -13.91 -37.13
N SER A 29 34.71 -13.31 -37.69
CA SER A 29 34.43 -13.10 -39.13
C SER A 29 33.08 -12.38 -39.21
N GLY A 30 32.86 -11.23 -39.87
CA GLY A 30 33.38 -10.75 -41.12
C GLY A 30 32.23 -10.61 -42.11
N GLY A 31 31.96 -9.38 -42.62
CA GLY A 31 31.16 -9.13 -43.83
C GLY A 31 29.93 -8.22 -43.58
N SER A 32 30.00 -6.89 -43.79
CA SER A 32 29.79 -6.10 -45.04
C SER A 32 28.34 -6.19 -45.56
N GLY A 33 27.60 -5.11 -45.60
CA GLY A 33 27.52 -4.00 -46.50
C GLY A 33 26.08 -3.69 -46.78
N ALA A 34 25.77 -2.52 -46.82
CA ALA A 34 25.50 -1.46 -47.79
C ALA A 34 24.07 -0.88 -47.70
N ASP A 35 24.06 0.40 -47.44
CA ASP A 35 23.34 1.54 -48.06
C ASP A 35 21.88 1.41 -48.59
N GLY A 36 21.07 2.42 -48.25
CA GLY A 36 19.84 2.76 -48.89
C GLY A 36 19.07 3.89 -48.23
N ASP A 37 19.38 5.12 -48.58
CA ASP A 37 18.68 6.35 -48.34
C ASP A 37 17.20 6.30 -48.77
N GLU A 38 16.29 6.96 -48.03
CA GLU A 38 15.49 8.06 -48.54
C GLU A 38 14.47 8.54 -47.45
N ALA A 39 14.48 9.82 -47.18
CA ALA A 39 13.42 10.61 -46.56
C ALA A 39 12.72 11.46 -47.64
N PRO A 40 11.82 12.41 -47.32
CA PRO A 40 10.61 12.43 -46.52
C PRO A 40 9.39 12.94 -47.33
N ILE A 41 8.17 12.80 -46.86
CA ILE A 41 7.03 13.63 -47.35
C ILE A 41 6.05 13.90 -46.16
N ALA A 42 5.86 15.17 -45.83
CA ALA A 42 4.68 15.78 -45.20
C ALA A 42 4.13 16.83 -46.17
N PRO A 43 3.07 17.56 -45.85
CA PRO A 43 1.80 17.32 -45.15
C PRO A 43 0.55 17.72 -46.00
N THR A 44 -0.68 17.48 -45.59
CA THR A 44 -1.82 18.34 -46.01
C THR A 44 -2.92 18.47 -44.97
N ASN A 45 -3.30 19.71 -44.75
CA ASN A 45 -4.39 20.27 -43.95
C ASN A 45 -5.80 19.87 -44.45
N GLY A 46 -6.78 19.95 -43.52
CA GLY A 46 -8.19 20.02 -43.89
C GLY A 46 -9.16 20.04 -42.73
N THR A 47 -9.44 21.18 -42.13
CA THR A 47 -10.73 21.53 -41.50
C THR A 47 -11.59 22.24 -42.53
N PRO A 48 -12.95 22.42 -42.45
CA PRO A 48 -13.68 22.85 -41.25
C PRO A 48 -15.20 22.43 -41.14
N ASN A 49 -15.76 22.81 -39.95
CA ASN A 49 -17.15 23.30 -39.74
C ASN A 49 -18.37 22.37 -39.73
N GLY A 50 -19.14 22.55 -38.61
CA GLY A 50 -20.59 22.47 -38.63
C GLY A 50 -21.27 22.09 -37.33
N SER A 51 -21.54 23.05 -36.45
CA SER A 51 -22.70 22.98 -35.53
C SER A 51 -23.95 23.46 -36.24
N PRO A 52 -25.19 23.06 -35.85
CA PRO A 52 -25.80 23.56 -34.63
C PRO A 52 -26.87 22.67 -33.93
N GLY A 53 -27.09 22.87 -32.62
CA GLY A 53 -28.34 23.13 -31.97
C GLY A 53 -29.39 22.03 -31.81
N GLY A 54 -29.83 21.84 -30.55
CA GLY A 54 -31.04 21.13 -30.22
C GLY A 54 -31.20 20.82 -28.73
N SER A 55 -31.71 21.82 -28.00
CA SER A 55 -32.23 21.65 -26.62
C SER A 55 -33.46 20.76 -26.61
N MET A 56 -33.62 19.88 -25.62
CA MET A 56 -34.93 19.62 -25.00
C MET A 56 -34.78 18.86 -23.65
N ASN A 57 -35.52 19.37 -22.71
CA ASN A 57 -35.83 18.92 -21.37
C ASN A 57 -36.35 17.47 -21.26
N GLY A 58 -36.09 16.86 -20.11
CA GLY A 58 -36.83 15.70 -19.62
C GLY A 58 -36.20 15.03 -18.44
N SER A 59 -36.48 15.50 -17.22
CA SER A 59 -36.32 14.69 -16.01
C SER A 59 -37.32 13.53 -15.99
N PRO A 60 -36.94 12.40 -15.43
CA PRO A 60 -37.71 11.85 -14.34
C PRO A 60 -36.85 11.33 -13.16
N THR A 61 -37.25 11.76 -12.01
CA THR A 61 -37.32 11.13 -10.68
C THR A 61 -36.61 9.80 -10.45
N SER A 62 -35.79 9.84 -9.40
CA SER A 62 -35.15 8.74 -8.66
C SER A 62 -36.10 7.64 -8.17
N PRO A 63 -35.57 6.46 -7.84
CA PRO A 63 -35.45 6.16 -6.42
C PRO A 63 -34.09 5.54 -6.01
N GLY A 64 -33.65 5.97 -4.85
CA GLY A 64 -32.88 5.38 -3.79
C GLY A 64 -31.97 4.16 -4.08
N GLY A 65 -30.67 4.42 -4.14
CA GLY A 65 -29.62 3.42 -3.98
C GLY A 65 -28.63 3.96 -2.96
N GLY A 66 -28.31 3.18 -1.95
CA GLY A 66 -27.45 3.58 -0.84
C GLY A 66 -26.05 3.96 -1.29
N GLU A 67 -25.62 5.11 -0.82
CA GLU A 67 -24.23 5.56 -0.92
C GLU A 67 -23.37 4.72 0.03
N THR A 68 -22.53 3.89 -0.53
CA THR A 68 -21.35 3.37 0.17
C THR A 68 -20.29 4.46 0.13
N ASN A 69 -19.98 5.06 1.28
CA ASN A 69 -18.92 6.03 1.44
C ASN A 69 -17.55 5.39 1.11
N PRO A 70 -16.77 5.99 0.22
CA PRO A 70 -15.33 5.82 0.29
C PRO A 70 -14.86 6.55 1.55
N VAL A 71 -13.96 5.95 2.31
CA VAL A 71 -13.29 6.57 3.46
C VAL A 71 -12.30 7.64 2.94
N GLY A 72 -12.88 8.71 2.41
CA GLY A 72 -12.21 9.98 2.22
C GLY A 72 -12.80 10.92 3.25
N GLY A 73 -11.97 11.64 4.00
CA GLY A 73 -12.41 12.55 5.04
C GLY A 73 -13.62 13.38 4.62
N ALA A 74 -14.64 13.40 5.47
CA ALA A 74 -15.89 14.11 5.21
C ALA A 74 -15.58 15.57 4.82
N ALA A 75 -16.17 16.05 3.73
CA ALA A 75 -16.10 17.45 3.37
C ALA A 75 -16.66 18.29 4.52
N LEU A 76 -15.99 19.37 4.89
CA LEU A 76 -16.49 20.32 5.87
C LEU A 76 -17.85 20.85 5.40
N ASP A 77 -18.83 20.93 6.33
CA ASP A 77 -20.12 21.57 6.06
C ASP A 77 -19.87 23.05 5.72
N PRO A 78 -20.17 23.51 4.49
CA PRO A 78 -19.96 24.91 4.10
C PRO A 78 -20.86 25.89 4.87
N ASN A 79 -21.80 25.39 5.71
CA ASN A 79 -22.67 26.18 6.57
C ASN A 79 -22.30 26.12 8.05
N ALA A 80 -21.20 25.46 8.45
CA ALA A 80 -20.66 25.63 9.78
C ALA A 80 -20.19 27.08 9.91
N SER A 81 -21.07 27.96 10.36
CA SER A 81 -20.82 29.38 10.63
C SER A 81 -19.84 29.52 11.80
N GLY A 82 -18.54 29.25 11.51
CA GLY A 82 -17.44 29.81 12.28
C GLY A 82 -17.32 31.27 11.88
N SER A 83 -17.16 32.15 12.84
CA SER A 83 -16.84 33.56 12.65
C SER A 83 -15.78 33.74 11.60
N ALA A 84 -15.86 34.76 10.78
CA ALA A 84 -14.99 35.13 9.66
C ALA A 84 -13.52 35.34 10.04
N ASP A 85 -12.86 34.43 10.73
CA ASP A 85 -11.65 34.75 11.47
C ASP A 85 -10.35 34.26 10.85
N SER A 86 -10.31 33.46 9.89
CA SER A 86 -9.19 33.40 8.96
C SER A 86 -9.21 32.14 8.08
N GLU A 87 -8.85 32.30 6.83
CA GLU A 87 -8.47 31.24 5.89
C GLU A 87 -7.48 30.23 6.50
N TRP A 88 -6.68 30.70 7.48
CA TRP A 88 -5.79 29.83 8.26
C TRP A 88 -6.54 28.81 9.13
N CYS A 89 -7.61 29.21 9.81
CA CYS A 89 -8.35 28.28 10.67
C CYS A 89 -9.10 27.24 9.85
N ASP A 90 -9.58 27.61 8.67
CA ASP A 90 -10.15 26.64 7.72
C ASP A 90 -9.07 25.69 7.19
N ALA A 91 -7.88 26.21 6.85
CA ALA A 91 -6.74 25.41 6.44
C ALA A 91 -6.27 24.48 7.59
N LEU A 92 -6.19 24.99 8.82
CA LEU A 92 -5.82 24.18 9.99
C LEU A 92 -6.86 23.08 10.27
N ALA A 93 -8.15 23.34 10.04
CA ALA A 93 -9.18 22.31 10.15
C ALA A 93 -8.95 21.17 9.15
N VAL A 94 -8.62 21.50 7.90
CA VAL A 94 -8.27 20.51 6.87
C VAL A 94 -7.00 19.76 7.26
N LEU A 95 -5.95 20.44 7.72
CA LEU A 95 -4.71 19.78 8.17
C LEU A 95 -4.97 18.85 9.34
N ARG A 96 -5.78 19.26 10.33
CA ARG A 96 -6.17 18.41 11.47
C ARG A 96 -6.87 17.14 11.01
N GLN A 97 -7.80 17.28 10.09
CA GLN A 97 -8.61 16.16 9.63
C GLN A 97 -7.85 15.17 8.73
N ASN A 98 -6.91 15.67 7.90
CA ASN A 98 -6.34 14.87 6.83
C ASN A 98 -4.83 14.59 6.99
N CYS A 99 -4.11 15.35 7.82
CA CYS A 99 -2.65 15.29 7.87
C CYS A 99 -2.12 14.96 9.27
N GLN A 100 -2.73 15.48 10.34
CA GLN A 100 -2.18 15.39 11.69
C GLN A 100 -2.30 13.99 12.31
N GLY A 101 -2.97 13.05 11.66
CA GLY A 101 -2.89 11.63 12.03
C GLY A 101 -1.46 11.08 11.96
N CYS A 102 -0.68 11.54 10.97
CA CYS A 102 0.74 11.19 10.84
C CYS A 102 1.64 12.37 11.23
N HIS A 103 1.31 13.59 10.82
CA HIS A 103 2.07 14.81 11.09
C HIS A 103 1.63 15.49 12.41
N ALA A 104 1.51 14.72 13.49
CA ALA A 104 1.19 15.19 14.83
C ALA A 104 2.31 16.03 15.44
N ASP A 105 2.14 16.53 16.68
CA ASP A 105 3.19 17.24 17.44
C ASP A 105 4.45 16.38 17.58
N GLU A 106 4.28 15.08 17.88
CA GLU A 106 5.29 14.06 17.66
C GLU A 106 4.91 13.30 16.37
N PRO A 107 5.63 13.51 15.24
CA PRO A 107 5.33 12.84 13.98
C PRO A 107 5.36 11.31 14.12
N GLN A 108 4.46 10.63 13.43
CA GLN A 108 4.24 9.18 13.51
C GLN A 108 4.29 8.55 12.11
N PHE A 109 4.44 7.24 12.04
CA PHE A 109 4.41 6.46 10.80
C PHE A 109 5.41 6.97 9.74
N GLY A 110 6.62 7.36 10.19
CA GLY A 110 7.66 7.87 9.31
C GLY A 110 7.46 9.30 8.80
N ALA A 111 6.39 10.00 9.22
CA ALA A 111 6.21 11.40 8.85
C ALA A 111 7.40 12.23 9.33
N PRO A 112 8.05 13.01 8.43
CA PRO A 112 9.32 13.65 8.78
C PRO A 112 9.18 14.94 9.58
N MET A 113 7.97 15.54 9.68
CA MET A 113 7.73 16.79 10.37
C MET A 113 6.32 16.88 10.94
N SER A 114 6.13 17.74 11.93
CA SER A 114 4.82 18.17 12.44
C SER A 114 4.11 19.11 11.47
N LEU A 115 2.77 19.10 11.49
CA LEU A 115 1.89 20.06 10.78
C LEU A 115 0.77 20.57 11.71
N VAL A 116 1.07 20.74 13.02
CA VAL A 116 0.04 21.10 14.01
C VAL A 116 -0.08 22.59 14.24
N SER A 117 0.94 23.37 13.89
CA SER A 117 1.00 24.80 14.13
C SER A 117 1.38 25.59 12.88
N TYR A 118 1.04 26.87 12.86
CA TYR A 118 1.51 27.78 11.81
C TYR A 118 3.05 27.81 11.71
N ALA A 119 3.75 27.73 12.85
CA ALA A 119 5.21 27.73 12.88
C ALA A 119 5.81 26.50 12.17
N ASP A 120 5.16 25.36 12.26
CA ASP A 120 5.60 24.14 11.54
C ASP A 120 5.56 24.36 10.02
N LEU A 121 4.52 25.04 9.53
CA LEU A 121 4.34 25.29 8.10
C LEU A 121 5.31 26.35 7.55
N GLU A 122 5.77 27.26 8.38
CA GLU A 122 6.79 28.26 8.02
C GLU A 122 8.23 27.71 8.13
N ALA A 123 8.42 26.58 8.78
CA ALA A 123 9.74 25.97 8.90
C ALA A 123 10.32 25.61 7.53
N PRO A 124 11.65 25.61 7.37
CA PRO A 124 12.29 25.10 6.16
C PRO A 124 11.98 23.61 5.98
N SER A 125 11.67 23.20 4.76
CA SER A 125 11.44 21.78 4.43
C SER A 125 12.71 20.95 4.62
N LEU A 126 12.57 19.76 5.18
CA LEU A 126 13.70 18.83 5.37
C LEU A 126 14.27 18.31 4.06
N SER A 127 13.44 18.20 3.01
CA SER A 127 13.89 17.71 1.68
C SER A 127 14.51 18.81 0.81
N ASP A 128 14.15 20.09 1.07
CA ASP A 128 14.67 21.26 0.36
C ASP A 128 14.55 22.50 1.26
N ALA A 129 15.64 22.85 1.93
CA ALA A 129 15.65 23.97 2.87
C ALA A 129 15.43 25.37 2.21
N THR A 130 15.37 25.45 0.89
CA THR A 130 15.00 26.68 0.16
C THR A 130 13.50 26.88 0.06
N GLN A 131 12.70 25.88 0.39
CA GLN A 131 11.23 25.88 0.42
C GLN A 131 10.74 25.77 1.86
N SER A 132 9.61 26.41 2.14
CA SER A 132 8.89 26.18 3.40
C SER A 132 8.11 24.85 3.38
N VAL A 133 7.77 24.35 4.56
CA VAL A 133 6.90 23.17 4.69
C VAL A 133 5.56 23.40 4.00
N ARG A 134 4.93 24.60 4.10
CA ARG A 134 3.66 24.90 3.42
C ARG A 134 3.75 24.81 1.89
N GLU A 135 4.89 25.22 1.30
CA GLU A 135 5.12 25.07 -0.15
C GLU A 135 5.23 23.58 -0.53
N ARG A 136 5.83 22.78 0.34
CA ARG A 136 5.86 21.32 0.17
C ARG A 136 4.48 20.68 0.36
N VAL A 137 3.69 21.14 1.33
CA VAL A 137 2.29 20.71 1.47
C VAL A 137 1.54 20.97 0.17
N ARG A 138 1.63 22.20 -0.40
CA ARG A 138 1.00 22.51 -1.69
C ARG A 138 1.46 21.57 -2.81
N ALA A 139 2.75 21.34 -2.92
CA ALA A 139 3.29 20.43 -3.92
C ALA A 139 2.75 19.00 -3.75
N ARG A 140 2.63 18.53 -2.51
CA ARG A 140 2.23 17.15 -2.21
C ARG A 140 0.72 16.90 -2.33
N ILE A 141 -0.14 17.88 -2.02
CA ILE A 141 -1.60 17.72 -2.21
C ILE A 141 -2.00 17.72 -3.69
N HIS A 142 -1.13 18.24 -4.58
CA HIS A 142 -1.32 18.23 -6.04
C HIS A 142 -0.44 17.20 -6.76
N ASP A 143 0.38 16.46 -6.04
CA ASP A 143 1.22 15.41 -6.63
C ASP A 143 0.34 14.22 -7.02
N ALA A 144 0.10 14.05 -8.32
CA ALA A 144 -0.73 12.95 -8.81
C ALA A 144 -0.06 11.58 -8.67
N GLN A 145 1.24 11.55 -8.37
CA GLN A 145 2.04 10.32 -8.27
C GLN A 145 2.25 9.92 -6.82
N ARG A 146 2.50 10.88 -5.95
CA ARG A 146 2.73 10.69 -4.52
C ARG A 146 1.94 11.72 -3.72
N PRO A 147 0.60 11.64 -3.72
CA PRO A 147 -0.23 12.61 -3.01
C PRO A 147 0.01 12.55 -1.50
N MET A 148 -0.23 13.64 -0.80
CA MET A 148 -0.39 13.68 0.64
C MET A 148 -1.75 14.32 0.99
N PRO A 149 -2.54 13.68 1.86
CA PRO A 149 -2.30 12.37 2.48
C PRO A 149 -2.23 11.26 1.42
N PRO A 150 -1.59 10.13 1.75
CA PRO A 150 -1.61 8.95 0.88
C PRO A 150 -3.06 8.59 0.49
N GLY A 151 -3.28 8.27 -0.81
CA GLY A 151 -4.64 8.08 -1.35
C GLY A 151 -5.38 9.36 -1.71
N GLY A 152 -4.77 10.53 -1.48
CA GLY A 152 -5.33 11.83 -1.85
C GLY A 152 -6.33 12.39 -0.84
N MET A 153 -6.96 13.49 -1.21
CA MET A 153 -7.87 14.26 -0.36
C MET A 153 -9.08 14.72 -1.17
N ALA A 154 -10.22 14.91 -0.51
CA ALA A 154 -11.41 15.46 -1.15
C ALA A 154 -11.12 16.81 -1.81
N ALA A 155 -11.62 17.01 -3.04
CA ALA A 155 -11.35 18.22 -3.82
C ALA A 155 -11.73 19.53 -3.08
N ALA A 156 -12.74 19.49 -2.22
CA ALA A 156 -13.12 20.63 -1.38
C ALA A 156 -12.03 20.99 -0.37
N ASN A 157 -11.39 20.01 0.24
CA ASN A 157 -10.31 20.20 1.21
C ASN A 157 -9.04 20.72 0.50
N VAL A 158 -8.73 20.19 -0.68
CA VAL A 158 -7.63 20.74 -1.53
C VAL A 158 -7.90 22.22 -1.85
N ALA A 159 -9.12 22.55 -2.29
CA ALA A 159 -9.49 23.93 -2.61
C ALA A 159 -9.39 24.87 -1.39
N THR A 160 -9.69 24.40 -0.18
CA THR A 160 -9.52 25.19 1.05
C THR A 160 -8.05 25.50 1.32
N LEU A 161 -7.16 24.51 1.20
CA LEU A 161 -5.72 24.72 1.37
C LEU A 161 -5.16 25.66 0.29
N ASP A 162 -5.59 25.49 -0.96
CA ASP A 162 -5.17 26.34 -2.07
C ASP A 162 -5.60 27.80 -1.85
N ALA A 163 -6.85 28.02 -1.45
CA ALA A 163 -7.36 29.35 -1.17
C ALA A 163 -6.52 30.08 -0.10
N TRP A 164 -6.20 29.38 0.99
CA TRP A 164 -5.31 29.92 2.02
C TRP A 164 -3.90 30.23 1.49
N LEU A 165 -3.31 29.32 0.72
CA LEU A 165 -1.97 29.49 0.14
C LEU A 165 -1.94 30.62 -0.90
N ASP A 166 -2.99 30.76 -1.73
CA ASP A 166 -3.11 31.82 -2.74
C ASP A 166 -3.31 33.20 -2.12
N ALA A 167 -3.95 33.27 -0.93
CA ALA A 167 -4.06 34.46 -0.14
C ALA A 167 -2.76 34.86 0.59
N GLY A 168 -1.68 34.11 0.36
CA GLY A 168 -0.36 34.36 0.92
C GLY A 168 -0.03 33.50 2.14
N GLY A 169 -0.92 32.57 2.52
CA GLY A 169 -0.67 31.58 3.56
C GLY A 169 -0.44 32.18 4.95
N GLY A 170 -1.08 33.28 5.29
CA GLY A 170 -0.88 33.97 6.58
C GLY A 170 -1.64 33.31 7.75
N ALA A 171 -1.14 33.49 8.99
CA ALA A 171 -1.77 32.96 10.19
C ALA A 171 -3.05 33.70 10.63
N GLY A 172 -3.33 34.87 10.06
CA GLY A 172 -4.40 35.73 10.53
C GLY A 172 -4.18 36.27 11.96
N PRO A 173 -5.21 36.86 12.58
CA PRO A 173 -5.11 37.43 13.93
C PRO A 173 -5.06 36.41 15.06
N ASP A 174 -5.59 35.21 14.86
CA ASP A 174 -5.52 34.09 15.82
C ASP A 174 -4.81 32.86 15.22
N PRO A 175 -3.49 32.74 15.38
CA PRO A 175 -2.73 31.59 14.85
C PRO A 175 -3.07 30.27 15.53
N THR A 176 -3.74 30.29 16.67
CA THR A 176 -4.10 29.08 17.44
C THR A 176 -5.45 28.52 17.05
N CYS A 177 -6.31 29.32 16.40
CA CYS A 177 -7.69 28.97 16.06
C CYS A 177 -8.44 28.39 17.27
N ALA A 178 -8.49 29.21 18.34
CA ALA A 178 -9.14 28.82 19.57
C ALA A 178 -10.62 28.39 19.32
N GLY A 179 -10.96 27.18 19.73
CA GLY A 179 -12.28 26.60 19.51
C GLY A 179 -12.41 25.66 18.31
N LEU A 180 -11.38 25.53 17.49
CA LEU A 180 -11.34 24.50 16.46
C LEU A 180 -11.26 23.10 17.12
N ALA A 181 -12.17 22.21 16.76
CA ALA A 181 -12.15 20.82 17.27
C ALA A 181 -10.78 20.17 17.02
N PRO A 182 -10.26 19.33 17.94
CA PRO A 182 -9.08 18.54 17.66
C PRO A 182 -9.31 17.68 16.41
N GLY A 183 -8.24 17.43 15.65
CA GLY A 183 -8.29 16.50 14.53
C GLY A 183 -8.65 15.09 14.98
N PRO A 184 -9.02 14.19 14.06
CA PRO A 184 -9.17 12.80 14.40
C PRO A 184 -7.86 12.32 15.00
N VAL A 185 -7.94 11.81 16.22
CA VAL A 185 -6.86 11.01 16.77
C VAL A 185 -6.71 9.83 15.80
N PRO A 186 -5.49 9.43 15.40
CA PRO A 186 -5.32 8.17 14.71
C PRO A 186 -6.15 7.16 15.49
N THR A 187 -7.11 6.52 14.83
CA THR A 187 -8.00 5.58 15.50
C THR A 187 -7.12 4.46 16.05
N ASP A 188 -6.76 4.61 17.33
CA ASP A 188 -6.28 3.49 18.10
C ASP A 188 -7.30 2.37 17.93
N ALA A 189 -6.80 1.15 17.96
CA ALA A 189 -7.60 -0.07 17.86
C ALA A 189 -8.83 -0.14 18.82
N ALA A 190 -9.13 0.93 19.56
CA ALA A 190 -10.24 1.05 20.49
C ALA A 190 -11.63 1.00 19.82
N ASP A 191 -11.73 1.43 18.55
CA ASP A 191 -12.99 1.39 17.80
C ASP A 191 -13.14 0.14 16.91
N PHE A 192 -12.15 -0.76 16.96
CA PHE A 192 -12.19 -2.00 16.19
C PHE A 192 -13.20 -2.98 16.82
N VAL A 193 -14.24 -3.31 16.07
CA VAL A 193 -15.27 -4.25 16.53
C VAL A 193 -14.94 -5.64 16.01
N TRP A 194 -14.69 -6.55 16.95
CA TRP A 194 -14.47 -7.96 16.64
C TRP A 194 -15.78 -8.64 16.22
N PRO A 195 -15.76 -9.57 15.25
CA PRO A 195 -16.90 -10.45 14.97
C PRO A 195 -17.40 -11.17 16.24
N GLU A 196 -18.70 -11.34 16.38
CA GLU A 196 -19.31 -11.98 17.56
C GLU A 196 -18.93 -13.45 17.73
N ASP A 197 -18.57 -14.12 16.63
CA ASP A 197 -18.15 -15.52 16.59
C ASP A 197 -16.63 -15.72 16.74
N CYS A 198 -15.89 -14.71 17.19
CA CYS A 198 -14.51 -14.86 17.62
C CYS A 198 -14.42 -15.78 18.86
N GLU A 199 -13.73 -16.91 18.71
CA GLU A 199 -13.60 -17.88 19.80
C GLU A 199 -12.30 -17.70 20.60
N GLU A 200 -11.18 -17.43 19.90
CA GLU A 200 -9.87 -17.27 20.51
C GLU A 200 -9.10 -16.11 19.88
N PHE A 201 -8.25 -15.48 20.70
CA PHE A 201 -7.40 -14.36 20.26
C PHE A 201 -5.94 -14.70 20.45
N PHE A 202 -5.12 -14.40 19.44
CA PHE A 202 -3.68 -14.61 19.46
C PHE A 202 -2.94 -13.37 18.98
N THR A 203 -1.83 -13.08 19.65
CA THR A 203 -0.95 -11.97 19.29
C THR A 203 0.39 -12.48 18.79
N LEU A 204 0.88 -11.89 17.70
CA LEU A 204 2.21 -12.09 17.17
C LEU A 204 2.89 -10.73 17.12
N THR A 205 3.92 -10.54 17.93
CA THR A 205 4.61 -9.25 18.05
C THR A 205 6.11 -9.40 17.89
N THR A 206 6.74 -8.32 17.45
CA THR A 206 8.19 -8.24 17.34
C THR A 206 8.85 -8.30 18.72
N SER A 207 10.09 -8.79 18.77
CA SER A 207 10.84 -8.92 20.01
C SER A 207 12.35 -8.89 19.76
N SER A 208 13.14 -8.70 20.82
CA SER A 208 14.59 -8.80 20.73
C SER A 208 15.03 -10.20 20.28
N ARG A 209 16.01 -10.25 19.37
CA ARG A 209 16.61 -11.51 18.90
C ARG A 209 17.34 -12.27 20.00
N SER A 210 17.80 -11.58 21.03
CA SER A 210 18.54 -12.18 22.17
C SER A 210 17.64 -12.61 23.29
N ASN A 211 16.50 -11.94 23.48
CA ASN A 211 15.53 -12.25 24.53
C ASN A 211 14.11 -11.93 24.07
N PRO A 212 13.27 -12.94 23.79
CA PRO A 212 11.90 -12.74 23.33
C PRO A 212 10.98 -11.98 24.29
N SER A 213 11.40 -11.73 25.50
CA SER A 213 10.65 -10.91 26.47
C SER A 213 10.96 -9.42 26.36
N ASP A 214 11.98 -9.05 25.60
CA ASP A 214 12.38 -7.66 25.38
C ASP A 214 11.89 -7.18 24.02
N LYS A 215 11.63 -5.88 23.90
CA LYS A 215 11.27 -5.26 22.63
C LYS A 215 12.43 -5.34 21.63
N TYR A 216 12.09 -5.34 20.34
CA TYR A 216 13.08 -5.17 19.27
C TYR A 216 13.66 -3.76 19.31
N VAL A 217 14.97 -3.63 19.12
CA VAL A 217 15.66 -2.33 19.15
C VAL A 217 16.09 -1.96 17.73
N VAL A 218 15.62 -0.81 17.25
CA VAL A 218 15.96 -0.21 15.96
C VAL A 218 16.99 0.89 16.20
N PRO A 219 18.23 0.77 15.69
CA PRO A 219 19.27 1.76 15.89
C PRO A 219 18.91 3.15 15.37
N ALA A 220 19.52 4.17 15.95
CA ALA A 220 19.42 5.54 15.44
C ALA A 220 19.95 5.64 13.99
N GLY A 221 19.26 6.38 13.13
CA GLY A 221 19.69 6.60 11.76
C GLY A 221 19.63 5.34 10.88
N SER A 222 18.81 4.33 11.23
CA SER A 222 18.69 3.09 10.46
C SER A 222 17.29 2.90 9.85
N GLU A 223 17.26 2.19 8.76
CA GLU A 223 16.09 1.54 8.17
C GLU A 223 16.33 0.03 8.25
N GLU A 224 15.36 -0.72 8.77
CA GLU A 224 15.53 -2.15 9.00
C GLU A 224 14.31 -2.98 8.59
N HIS A 225 14.56 -4.20 8.11
CA HIS A 225 13.55 -5.17 7.68
C HIS A 225 13.73 -6.51 8.41
N PRO A 226 13.56 -6.55 9.74
CA PRO A 226 13.70 -7.80 10.49
C PRO A 226 12.55 -8.76 10.21
N GLN A 227 12.87 -10.07 10.28
CA GLN A 227 11.94 -11.17 10.16
C GLN A 227 11.83 -11.92 11.47
N PHE A 228 10.60 -12.22 11.88
CA PHE A 228 10.28 -12.95 13.12
C PHE A 228 9.49 -14.20 12.78
N VAL A 229 10.00 -15.36 13.15
CA VAL A 229 9.35 -16.65 12.89
C VAL A 229 8.69 -17.16 14.15
N PHE A 230 7.45 -17.66 14.02
CA PHE A 230 6.63 -18.15 15.11
C PHE A 230 6.08 -19.54 14.81
N ASP A 231 5.96 -20.34 15.85
CA ASP A 231 5.05 -21.47 15.86
C ASP A 231 3.62 -20.93 15.83
N SER A 232 2.71 -21.63 15.14
CA SER A 232 1.29 -21.27 15.15
C SER A 232 0.74 -21.43 16.57
N PRO A 233 0.26 -20.35 17.22
CA PRO A 233 -0.10 -20.40 18.64
C PRO A 233 -1.37 -21.23 18.91
N TRP A 234 -2.15 -21.54 17.88
CA TRP A 234 -3.34 -22.38 17.94
C TRP A 234 -3.07 -23.87 17.79
N GLY A 235 -1.82 -24.30 17.55
CA GLY A 235 -1.41 -25.68 17.47
C GLY A 235 -1.04 -26.16 16.06
N THR A 236 -1.25 -27.44 15.78
CA THR A 236 -0.79 -28.10 14.54
C THR A 236 -1.76 -28.03 13.39
N ASP A 237 -3.04 -27.81 13.68
CA ASP A 237 -4.10 -27.81 12.68
C ASP A 237 -4.27 -26.39 12.08
N ASP A 238 -4.57 -26.34 10.79
CA ASP A 238 -4.94 -25.09 10.14
C ASP A 238 -6.24 -24.56 10.74
N VAL A 239 -6.35 -23.22 10.82
CA VAL A 239 -7.54 -22.54 11.35
C VAL A 239 -8.06 -21.50 10.38
N GLN A 240 -9.22 -20.93 10.70
CA GLN A 240 -9.74 -19.77 10.01
C GLN A 240 -9.65 -18.53 10.94
N VAL A 241 -9.03 -17.47 10.42
CA VAL A 241 -9.07 -16.13 11.02
C VAL A 241 -10.29 -15.41 10.52
N LEU A 242 -11.05 -14.86 11.43
CA LEU A 242 -12.29 -14.12 11.14
C LEU A 242 -12.05 -12.62 10.99
N ALA A 243 -11.11 -12.11 11.77
CA ALA A 243 -10.67 -10.72 11.72
C ALA A 243 -9.25 -10.59 12.29
N TYR A 244 -8.58 -9.50 11.94
CA TYR A 244 -7.30 -9.14 12.53
C TYR A 244 -7.18 -7.62 12.67
N ARG A 245 -6.40 -7.20 13.65
CA ARG A 245 -6.06 -5.80 13.82
C ARG A 245 -4.56 -5.61 14.05
N PRO A 246 -3.98 -4.46 13.65
CA PRO A 246 -2.62 -4.12 14.00
C PRO A 246 -2.48 -3.90 15.50
N ILE A 247 -1.30 -4.26 16.02
CA ILE A 247 -0.79 -3.80 17.31
C ILE A 247 0.32 -2.82 17.00
N THR A 248 0.14 -1.57 17.37
CA THR A 248 1.15 -0.51 17.19
C THR A 248 1.69 -0.13 18.57
N ASP A 249 2.94 -0.49 18.86
CA ASP A 249 3.62 -0.15 20.11
C ASP A 249 4.43 1.14 19.98
N ASN A 250 5.20 1.27 18.88
CA ASN A 250 5.97 2.49 18.60
C ASN A 250 5.69 2.97 17.17
N SER A 251 4.64 3.78 17.03
CA SER A 251 4.22 4.37 15.75
C SER A 251 5.24 5.33 15.12
N ARG A 252 6.26 5.78 15.88
CA ARG A 252 7.30 6.70 15.36
C ARG A 252 8.23 6.03 14.38
N ILE A 253 8.45 4.73 14.53
CA ILE A 253 9.41 3.95 13.75
C ILE A 253 8.80 2.81 12.97
N LEU A 254 7.59 2.36 13.33
CA LEU A 254 6.88 1.32 12.60
C LEU A 254 6.34 1.91 11.29
N HIS A 255 6.77 1.33 10.15
CA HIS A 255 6.30 1.74 8.83
C HIS A 255 5.18 0.82 8.32
N HIS A 256 5.43 -0.48 8.18
CA HIS A 256 4.43 -1.51 7.89
C HIS A 256 4.92 -2.88 8.33
N TRP A 257 4.02 -3.86 8.30
CA TRP A 257 4.36 -5.27 8.49
C TRP A 257 3.52 -6.18 7.58
N ILE A 258 4.09 -7.35 7.27
CA ILE A 258 3.42 -8.40 6.52
C ILE A 258 3.60 -9.72 7.25
N LEU A 259 2.51 -10.46 7.44
CA LEU A 259 2.52 -11.82 7.94
C LEU A 259 2.46 -12.80 6.78
N TYR A 260 3.41 -13.71 6.74
CA TYR A 260 3.52 -14.77 5.74
C TYR A 260 3.32 -16.15 6.35
N GLU A 261 2.79 -17.10 5.56
CA GLU A 261 3.06 -18.51 5.79
C GLU A 261 4.54 -18.77 5.50
N ASN A 262 5.30 -19.14 6.53
CA ASN A 262 6.73 -19.40 6.40
C ASN A 262 6.95 -20.75 5.71
N SER A 263 7.28 -20.74 4.45
CA SER A 263 7.57 -21.92 3.66
C SER A 263 8.92 -21.80 2.97
N THR A 264 9.63 -22.93 2.85
CA THR A 264 10.94 -22.98 2.17
C THR A 264 10.85 -22.92 0.64
N GLY A 265 9.63 -22.95 0.10
CA GLY A 265 9.34 -22.77 -1.31
C GLY A 265 8.56 -21.48 -1.49
N GLY A 266 9.24 -20.36 -1.74
CA GLY A 266 8.61 -19.07 -1.94
C GLY A 266 7.51 -19.10 -3.01
N ILE A 267 6.64 -18.10 -3.03
CA ILE A 267 5.64 -17.90 -4.09
C ILE A 267 6.29 -18.02 -5.49
N PHE A 268 7.60 -17.82 -5.57
CA PHE A 268 8.39 -17.75 -6.81
C PHE A 268 9.57 -18.74 -6.85
N GLY A 269 9.66 -19.70 -5.95
CA GLY A 269 10.72 -20.73 -5.98
C GLY A 269 12.14 -20.24 -5.73
N GLY A 270 12.34 -19.01 -5.28
CA GLY A 270 13.65 -18.41 -5.17
C GLY A 270 13.79 -17.29 -4.17
N GLY A 271 13.48 -17.53 -2.87
CA GLY A 271 13.95 -16.61 -1.83
C GLY A 271 12.92 -15.82 -1.05
N LEU A 272 11.77 -15.47 -1.61
CA LEU A 272 10.67 -14.82 -0.87
C LEU A 272 9.87 -15.81 0.02
N GLY A 273 10.53 -16.73 0.62
CA GLY A 273 10.11 -17.82 1.51
C GLY A 273 8.76 -17.73 2.23
N GLY A 274 7.64 -17.44 1.54
CA GLY A 274 6.35 -17.46 2.20
C GLY A 274 5.18 -17.04 1.30
N LYS A 275 3.98 -17.56 1.64
CA LYS A 275 2.72 -17.11 1.06
C LYS A 275 2.20 -15.94 1.89
N PHE A 276 1.86 -14.83 1.24
CA PHE A 276 1.22 -13.68 1.89
C PHE A 276 -0.08 -14.12 2.57
N LEU A 277 -0.25 -13.77 3.82
CA LEU A 277 -1.46 -14.04 4.60
C LEU A 277 -2.22 -12.74 4.86
N VAL A 278 -1.65 -11.84 5.63
CA VAL A 278 -2.22 -10.54 5.94
C VAL A 278 -1.11 -9.49 6.06
N GLY A 279 -1.45 -8.23 5.86
CA GLY A 279 -0.53 -7.10 6.01
C GLY A 279 -1.20 -5.88 6.61
N TRP A 280 -0.37 -4.93 7.02
CA TRP A 280 -0.81 -3.65 7.53
C TRP A 280 0.18 -2.55 7.13
N ALA A 281 -0.36 -1.41 6.77
CA ALA A 281 0.38 -0.16 6.56
C ALA A 281 -0.36 0.99 7.25
N PRO A 282 0.30 2.14 7.50
CA PRO A 282 -0.33 3.33 8.08
C PRO A 282 -1.60 3.72 7.32
N GLY A 283 -2.65 4.09 8.06
CA GLY A 283 -3.96 4.39 7.49
C GLY A 283 -4.89 3.19 7.33
N SER A 284 -4.39 1.94 7.48
CA SER A 284 -5.21 0.74 7.51
C SER A 284 -5.61 0.38 8.95
N GLN A 285 -6.88 0.07 9.18
CA GLN A 285 -7.37 -0.38 10.50
C GLN A 285 -7.31 -1.91 10.69
N GLY A 286 -6.71 -2.64 9.73
CA GLY A 286 -6.81 -4.09 9.67
C GLY A 286 -8.09 -4.54 8.94
N ASN A 287 -8.38 -5.84 9.00
CA ASN A 287 -9.61 -6.38 8.43
C ASN A 287 -10.68 -6.49 9.53
N THR A 288 -11.77 -5.78 9.37
CA THR A 288 -12.89 -5.72 10.32
C THR A 288 -13.80 -6.94 10.28
N GLY A 289 -13.55 -7.88 9.37
CA GLY A 289 -14.26 -9.16 9.30
C GLY A 289 -14.36 -9.69 7.87
N MET A 290 -14.49 -11.01 7.80
CA MET A 290 -14.85 -11.73 6.58
C MET A 290 -16.37 -11.79 6.46
N PRO A 291 -16.94 -12.04 5.27
CA PRO A 291 -18.36 -12.40 5.16
C PRO A 291 -18.74 -13.51 6.14
N ASP A 292 -19.99 -13.56 6.61
CA ASP A 292 -20.43 -14.43 7.71
C ASP A 292 -20.12 -15.94 7.51
N ASP A 293 -20.00 -16.39 6.27
CA ASP A 293 -19.73 -17.77 5.91
C ASP A 293 -18.30 -18.01 5.43
N VAL A 294 -17.41 -17.01 5.53
CA VAL A 294 -16.02 -17.04 5.06
C VAL A 294 -15.04 -16.82 6.21
N GLY A 295 -13.97 -17.61 6.26
CA GLY A 295 -12.82 -17.41 7.16
C GLY A 295 -11.51 -17.42 6.39
N MET A 296 -10.55 -16.59 6.78
CA MET A 296 -9.22 -16.51 6.16
C MET A 296 -8.36 -17.69 6.59
N TYR A 297 -7.72 -18.37 5.65
CA TYR A 297 -6.77 -19.45 5.93
C TYR A 297 -5.59 -18.98 6.77
N MET A 298 -5.28 -19.75 7.83
CA MET A 298 -4.05 -19.61 8.61
C MET A 298 -3.45 -20.98 8.90
N PRO A 299 -2.15 -21.20 8.62
CA PRO A 299 -1.51 -22.50 8.75
C PRO A 299 -1.24 -22.84 10.22
N GLY A 300 -1.37 -24.13 10.57
CA GLY A 300 -0.95 -24.69 11.85
C GLY A 300 0.44 -25.33 11.78
N GLY A 301 1.14 -25.38 12.91
CA GLY A 301 2.41 -26.08 13.07
C GLY A 301 3.58 -25.24 13.55
N ALA A 302 4.75 -25.88 13.63
CA ALA A 302 5.98 -25.24 14.07
C ALA A 302 6.60 -24.42 12.93
N ASP A 303 7.15 -23.25 13.27
CA ASP A 303 7.83 -22.32 12.36
C ASP A 303 6.98 -21.93 11.12
N LYS A 304 5.63 -21.92 11.25
CA LYS A 304 4.71 -21.71 10.13
C LYS A 304 4.37 -20.28 9.82
N LEU A 305 4.62 -19.37 10.73
CA LEU A 305 4.31 -17.96 10.58
C LEU A 305 5.58 -17.12 10.57
N ARG A 306 5.65 -16.16 9.66
CA ARG A 306 6.75 -15.18 9.60
C ARG A 306 6.19 -13.78 9.49
N LEU A 307 6.53 -12.93 10.45
CA LEU A 307 6.21 -11.51 10.45
C LEU A 307 7.43 -10.74 9.96
N ASP A 308 7.32 -10.12 8.80
CA ASP A 308 8.31 -9.22 8.25
C ASP A 308 7.88 -7.80 8.59
N VAL A 309 8.78 -7.03 9.19
CA VAL A 309 8.46 -5.67 9.65
C VAL A 309 9.43 -4.68 9.04
N HIS A 310 8.90 -3.59 8.53
CA HIS A 310 9.69 -2.46 8.07
C HIS A 310 9.71 -1.38 9.14
N TYR A 311 10.91 -1.04 9.59
CA TYR A 311 11.18 0.04 10.53
C TYR A 311 11.95 1.18 9.86
N TYR A 312 11.53 2.39 10.17
CA TYR A 312 12.13 3.62 9.66
C TYR A 312 12.53 4.54 10.82
N ASN A 313 13.82 4.55 11.20
CA ASN A 313 14.36 5.39 12.28
C ASN A 313 15.47 6.33 11.79
N LEU A 314 15.40 6.77 10.52
CA LEU A 314 16.46 7.57 9.88
C LEU A 314 16.57 8.99 10.46
N ALA A 315 15.46 9.58 10.91
CA ALA A 315 15.44 10.94 11.44
C ALA A 315 15.85 11.05 12.91
N SER A 316 15.85 9.92 13.65
CA SER A 316 16.16 9.90 15.07
C SER A 316 17.65 9.83 15.34
N THR A 317 18.09 10.54 16.40
CA THR A 317 19.45 10.46 16.96
C THR A 317 19.58 9.40 18.07
N GLN A 318 18.49 8.71 18.38
CA GLN A 318 18.44 7.70 19.44
C GLN A 318 17.90 6.38 18.90
N ALA A 319 18.36 5.27 19.49
CA ALA A 319 17.77 3.98 19.26
C ALA A 319 16.36 3.94 19.88
N GLU A 320 15.42 3.37 19.15
CA GLU A 320 14.03 3.19 19.56
C GLU A 320 13.73 1.70 19.75
N SER A 321 12.73 1.38 20.55
CA SER A 321 12.31 0.00 20.76
C SER A 321 10.84 -0.19 20.39
N ASP A 322 10.51 -1.38 19.87
CA ASP A 322 9.18 -1.71 19.39
C ASP A 322 8.78 -3.15 19.70
N ALA A 323 7.47 -3.35 19.93
CA ALA A 323 6.81 -4.65 20.08
C ALA A 323 5.48 -4.68 19.29
N SER A 324 5.46 -4.01 18.14
CA SER A 324 4.32 -3.99 17.24
C SER A 324 4.10 -5.34 16.58
N GLY A 325 2.91 -5.53 15.98
CA GLY A 325 2.55 -6.77 15.30
C GLY A 325 1.08 -6.87 14.99
N VAL A 326 0.51 -8.05 15.16
CA VAL A 326 -0.89 -8.35 14.81
C VAL A 326 -1.59 -9.11 15.93
N GLU A 327 -2.85 -8.80 16.15
CA GLU A 327 -3.79 -9.60 16.90
C GLU A 327 -4.78 -10.25 15.95
N LEU A 328 -4.93 -11.57 16.07
CA LEU A 328 -5.76 -12.41 15.22
C LEU A 328 -6.92 -12.97 16.03
N CYS A 329 -8.12 -12.89 15.48
CA CYS A 329 -9.29 -13.60 15.98
C CYS A 329 -9.50 -14.86 15.16
N ILE A 330 -9.52 -16.03 15.78
CA ILE A 330 -9.77 -17.30 15.11
C ILE A 330 -11.07 -17.96 15.56
N THR A 331 -11.59 -18.84 14.71
CA THR A 331 -12.63 -19.81 15.07
C THR A 331 -12.11 -21.24 14.93
N ARG A 332 -12.59 -22.12 15.82
CA ARG A 332 -12.44 -23.58 15.74
C ARG A 332 -13.64 -24.23 15.07
N SER A 333 -14.69 -23.47 14.87
CA SER A 333 -15.91 -23.85 14.17
C SER A 333 -15.83 -23.35 12.73
N PRO A 334 -15.24 -24.13 11.77
CA PRO A 334 -14.91 -23.61 10.45
C PRO A 334 -16.15 -23.13 9.71
N ARG A 335 -16.08 -21.95 9.13
CA ARG A 335 -17.06 -21.39 8.22
C ARG A 335 -17.06 -22.17 6.90
N THR A 336 -18.12 -22.03 6.12
CA THR A 336 -18.34 -22.80 4.89
C THR A 336 -17.21 -22.64 3.87
N TYR A 337 -16.72 -21.42 3.71
CA TYR A 337 -15.69 -21.07 2.75
C TYR A 337 -14.39 -20.65 3.43
N THR A 338 -13.29 -21.02 2.82
CA THR A 338 -11.97 -20.54 3.22
C THR A 338 -11.46 -19.56 2.18
N ALA A 339 -11.13 -18.35 2.61
CA ALA A 339 -10.45 -17.35 1.80
C ALA A 339 -8.94 -17.51 1.87
N THR A 340 -8.27 -17.00 0.85
CA THR A 340 -6.80 -16.96 0.76
C THR A 340 -6.37 -15.79 -0.11
N VAL A 341 -5.06 -15.53 -0.17
CA VAL A 341 -4.49 -14.49 -1.03
C VAL A 341 -3.77 -15.13 -2.22
N SER A 342 -3.89 -14.50 -3.38
CA SER A 342 -3.11 -14.82 -4.58
C SER A 342 -2.46 -13.55 -5.12
N GLY A 343 -1.21 -13.65 -5.60
CA GLY A 343 -0.51 -12.55 -6.26
C GLY A 343 -0.74 -12.58 -7.77
N LEU A 344 -1.31 -11.51 -8.31
CA LEU A 344 -1.36 -11.27 -9.74
C LEU A 344 -0.11 -10.48 -10.11
N THR A 345 0.84 -11.13 -10.78
CA THR A 345 2.16 -10.55 -11.02
C THR A 345 2.26 -9.85 -12.36
N GLY A 346 3.05 -8.79 -12.39
CA GLY A 346 3.49 -8.11 -13.61
C GLY A 346 5.00 -8.17 -13.80
N ASN A 347 5.46 -7.65 -14.93
CA ASN A 347 6.89 -7.41 -15.13
C ASN A 347 7.33 -6.27 -14.19
N ALA A 348 8.32 -6.54 -13.35
CA ALA A 348 8.86 -5.60 -12.37
C ALA A 348 10.13 -4.86 -12.86
N THR A 349 10.40 -4.83 -14.17
CA THR A 349 11.54 -4.08 -14.71
C THR A 349 11.16 -2.62 -14.88
N ALA A 350 11.80 -1.71 -14.14
CA ALA A 350 11.66 -0.27 -14.27
C ALA A 350 12.86 0.30 -15.07
N PRO A 351 12.72 0.56 -16.38
CA PRO A 351 13.75 1.25 -17.16
C PRO A 351 13.91 2.70 -16.69
N VAL A 352 15.01 3.35 -17.06
CA VAL A 352 15.19 4.78 -16.75
C VAL A 352 14.08 5.60 -17.41
N GLY A 353 13.52 6.52 -16.65
CA GLY A 353 12.37 7.34 -17.02
C GLY A 353 11.04 6.69 -16.65
N ARG A 354 9.96 7.09 -17.30
CA ARG A 354 8.62 6.58 -17.03
C ARG A 354 8.30 5.37 -17.89
N ALA A 355 7.71 4.35 -17.27
CA ALA A 355 7.28 3.14 -17.97
C ALA A 355 6.04 2.54 -17.34
N ASP A 356 5.14 2.00 -18.18
CA ASP A 356 4.00 1.21 -17.76
C ASP A 356 4.25 -0.26 -18.13
N ASN A 357 4.28 -1.13 -17.15
CA ASN A 357 4.41 -2.56 -17.34
C ASN A 357 3.05 -3.23 -17.22
N VAL A 358 2.63 -3.86 -18.30
CA VAL A 358 1.32 -4.49 -18.42
C VAL A 358 1.48 -6.00 -18.54
N SER A 359 0.79 -6.74 -17.70
CA SER A 359 0.74 -8.20 -17.75
C SER A 359 -0.70 -8.66 -17.60
N SER A 360 -1.08 -9.70 -18.35
CA SER A 360 -2.43 -10.24 -18.30
C SER A 360 -2.41 -11.74 -18.11
N CYS A 361 -3.38 -12.24 -17.38
CA CYS A 361 -3.61 -13.68 -17.24
C CYS A 361 -5.08 -14.02 -17.50
N THR A 362 -5.32 -15.19 -18.06
CA THR A 362 -6.67 -15.74 -18.18
C THR A 362 -6.98 -16.56 -16.95
N VAL A 363 -8.11 -16.26 -16.33
CA VAL A 363 -8.60 -17.00 -15.15
C VAL A 363 -8.94 -18.43 -15.55
N ASN A 364 -8.46 -19.37 -14.76
CA ASN A 364 -8.77 -20.78 -14.87
C ASN A 364 -9.29 -21.27 -13.52
N LEU A 365 -10.53 -21.75 -13.48
CA LEU A 365 -11.17 -22.19 -12.26
C LEU A 365 -11.17 -23.72 -12.18
N THR A 366 -10.95 -24.25 -10.97
CA THR A 366 -11.00 -25.68 -10.70
C THR A 366 -11.96 -25.97 -9.54
N GLY A 367 -12.99 -26.73 -9.82
CA GLY A 367 -13.95 -27.19 -8.78
C GLY A 367 -14.95 -26.12 -8.32
N ALA A 368 -14.99 -24.96 -8.96
CA ALA A 368 -15.96 -23.91 -8.71
C ALA A 368 -16.40 -23.26 -10.04
N GLU A 369 -17.62 -22.75 -10.11
CA GLU A 369 -18.12 -22.01 -11.26
C GLU A 369 -17.64 -20.55 -11.25
N GLU A 370 -17.45 -20.00 -10.06
CA GLU A 370 -16.90 -18.66 -9.83
C GLU A 370 -16.13 -18.62 -8.50
N VAL A 371 -15.24 -17.66 -8.37
CA VAL A 371 -14.62 -17.25 -7.11
C VAL A 371 -14.99 -15.81 -6.82
N THR A 372 -15.05 -15.47 -5.55
CA THR A 372 -15.36 -14.10 -5.12
C THR A 372 -14.08 -13.41 -4.67
N PHE A 373 -13.78 -12.26 -5.26
CA PHE A 373 -12.72 -11.37 -4.79
C PHE A 373 -13.28 -10.45 -3.70
N LEU A 374 -12.59 -10.39 -2.57
CA LEU A 374 -12.93 -9.56 -1.41
C LEU A 374 -12.14 -8.27 -1.38
N SER A 375 -10.87 -8.31 -1.78
CA SER A 375 -10.00 -7.14 -1.75
C SER A 375 -8.87 -7.23 -2.76
N VAL A 376 -8.26 -6.08 -3.05
CA VAL A 376 -7.01 -5.95 -3.78
C VAL A 376 -6.02 -5.11 -2.99
N SER A 377 -4.76 -5.54 -2.96
CA SER A 377 -3.64 -4.82 -2.36
C SER A 377 -2.51 -4.72 -3.38
N PRO A 378 -2.32 -3.55 -4.02
CA PRO A 378 -1.19 -3.32 -4.90
C PRO A 378 0.12 -3.33 -4.14
N HIS A 379 1.19 -3.84 -4.77
CA HIS A 379 2.53 -3.85 -4.19
C HIS A 379 3.59 -3.62 -5.26
N MET A 380 4.34 -2.56 -5.08
CA MET A 380 5.56 -2.20 -5.80
C MET A 380 6.57 -1.66 -4.80
N HIS A 381 7.78 -1.34 -5.25
CA HIS A 381 8.77 -0.66 -4.43
C HIS A 381 8.85 0.85 -4.76
N LYS A 382 9.98 1.49 -4.41
CA LYS A 382 10.14 2.96 -4.39
C LYS A 382 9.92 3.67 -5.73
N LEU A 383 10.09 2.98 -6.86
CA LEU A 383 9.92 3.57 -8.18
C LEU A 383 8.48 3.44 -8.71
N GLY A 384 7.63 2.66 -8.02
CA GLY A 384 6.22 2.53 -8.34
C GLY A 384 5.46 3.83 -8.08
N VAL A 385 4.65 4.27 -9.05
CA VAL A 385 3.88 5.52 -8.94
C VAL A 385 2.39 5.36 -9.23
N HIS A 386 1.98 4.26 -9.86
CA HIS A 386 0.57 3.99 -10.13
C HIS A 386 0.34 2.49 -10.31
N ALA A 387 -0.73 1.98 -9.72
CA ALA A 387 -1.14 0.58 -9.84
C ALA A 387 -2.54 0.47 -10.42
N LYS A 388 -2.72 -0.51 -11.30
CA LYS A 388 -4.03 -0.82 -11.87
C LYS A 388 -4.25 -2.32 -11.94
N LEU A 389 -5.47 -2.74 -11.58
CA LEU A 389 -6.01 -4.06 -11.84
C LEU A 389 -7.31 -3.92 -12.64
N GLU A 390 -7.38 -4.56 -13.79
CA GLU A 390 -8.53 -4.50 -14.70
C GLU A 390 -9.06 -5.91 -14.99
N LEU A 391 -10.37 -6.08 -14.88
CA LEU A 391 -11.10 -7.26 -15.32
C LEU A 391 -11.62 -7.05 -16.76
N THR A 392 -11.33 -7.98 -17.66
CA THR A 392 -11.97 -8.05 -18.96
C THR A 392 -12.86 -9.29 -19.02
N ARG A 393 -14.16 -9.10 -19.22
CA ARG A 393 -15.18 -10.14 -19.37
C ARG A 393 -15.99 -9.89 -20.64
N ALA A 394 -16.07 -10.85 -21.54
CA ALA A 394 -16.77 -10.73 -22.82
C ALA A 394 -16.42 -9.45 -23.60
N GLY A 395 -15.15 -9.01 -23.54
CA GLY A 395 -14.64 -7.81 -24.19
C GLY A 395 -14.95 -6.49 -23.47
N GLN A 396 -15.69 -6.52 -22.36
CA GLN A 396 -15.92 -5.35 -21.50
C GLN A 396 -14.85 -5.27 -20.42
N LYS A 397 -14.33 -4.07 -20.21
CA LYS A 397 -13.28 -3.78 -19.22
C LYS A 397 -13.86 -3.07 -18.01
N THR A 398 -13.49 -3.52 -16.83
CA THR A 398 -13.87 -2.93 -15.54
C THR A 398 -12.59 -2.76 -14.71
N ALA A 399 -12.30 -1.55 -14.29
CA ALA A 399 -11.22 -1.31 -13.34
C ALA A 399 -11.66 -1.81 -11.97
N LEU A 400 -10.87 -2.71 -11.38
CA LEU A 400 -11.02 -3.18 -10.01
C LEU A 400 -10.23 -2.30 -9.06
N HIS A 401 -9.11 -1.80 -9.52
CA HIS A 401 -8.26 -0.80 -8.88
C HIS A 401 -7.60 0.04 -9.98
N ASP A 402 -7.55 1.35 -9.81
CA ASP A 402 -6.91 2.28 -10.75
C ASP A 402 -6.57 3.57 -9.99
N ALA A 403 -5.40 3.61 -9.34
CA ALA A 403 -5.03 4.72 -8.45
C ALA A 403 -3.51 4.93 -8.39
N PRO A 404 -3.06 6.14 -8.00
CA PRO A 404 -1.67 6.39 -7.62
C PRO A 404 -1.21 5.37 -6.57
N PHE A 405 0.05 4.95 -6.69
CA PHE A 405 0.70 4.08 -5.74
C PHE A 405 1.75 4.87 -4.95
N ASP A 406 1.81 4.63 -3.66
CA ASP A 406 2.85 5.15 -2.79
C ASP A 406 3.47 3.97 -2.01
N PHE A 407 4.79 3.83 -2.09
CA PHE A 407 5.52 2.79 -1.37
C PHE A 407 5.34 2.89 0.16
N GLU A 408 5.13 4.10 0.65
CA GLU A 408 4.93 4.40 2.06
C GLU A 408 3.48 4.12 2.54
N ASP A 409 2.51 3.91 1.61
CA ASP A 409 1.10 3.69 1.92
C ASP A 409 0.51 2.55 1.08
N GLN A 410 0.73 1.32 1.52
CA GLN A 410 0.33 0.11 0.79
C GLN A 410 -0.99 -0.44 1.34
N ARG A 411 -2.10 0.17 0.98
CA ARG A 411 -3.44 -0.15 1.49
C ARG A 411 -4.04 -1.39 0.86
N ILE A 412 -4.97 -1.97 1.61
CA ILE A 412 -5.91 -2.97 1.12
C ILE A 412 -7.20 -2.24 0.71
N TYR A 413 -7.63 -2.45 -0.52
CA TYR A 413 -8.87 -1.89 -1.08
C TYR A 413 -9.92 -2.97 -1.14
N GLU A 414 -11.04 -2.77 -0.47
CA GLU A 414 -12.17 -3.70 -0.48
C GLU A 414 -12.84 -3.72 -1.86
N LEU A 415 -13.25 -4.90 -2.29
CA LEU A 415 -14.07 -5.14 -3.47
C LEU A 415 -15.43 -5.65 -3.01
N ASP A 416 -16.50 -5.13 -3.58
CA ASP A 416 -17.88 -5.48 -3.20
C ASP A 416 -18.24 -6.89 -3.68
N ASN A 417 -17.65 -7.91 -3.04
CA ASN A 417 -17.88 -9.34 -3.29
C ASN A 417 -17.92 -9.68 -4.80
N LEU A 418 -16.88 -9.31 -5.51
CA LEU A 418 -16.82 -9.37 -6.96
C LEU A 418 -16.67 -10.82 -7.48
N ALA A 419 -17.66 -11.32 -8.19
CA ALA A 419 -17.58 -12.64 -8.84
C ALA A 419 -16.62 -12.63 -10.03
N ILE A 420 -15.62 -13.53 -10.00
CA ILE A 420 -14.66 -13.80 -11.09
C ILE A 420 -14.94 -15.20 -11.65
N ARG A 421 -14.95 -15.34 -12.97
CA ARG A 421 -15.38 -16.53 -13.68
C ARG A 421 -14.27 -17.13 -14.54
N ASP A 422 -14.42 -18.37 -14.87
CA ASP A 422 -13.53 -19.05 -15.82
C ASP A 422 -13.51 -18.31 -17.16
N GLY A 423 -12.31 -18.10 -17.72
CA GLY A 423 -12.12 -17.37 -18.97
C GLY A 423 -12.10 -15.84 -18.85
N ASP A 424 -12.34 -15.27 -17.66
CA ASP A 424 -12.07 -13.84 -17.42
C ASP A 424 -10.59 -13.53 -17.64
N VAL A 425 -10.27 -12.31 -18.03
CA VAL A 425 -8.88 -11.86 -18.15
C VAL A 425 -8.63 -10.78 -17.12
N LEU A 426 -7.62 -10.98 -16.29
CA LEU A 426 -7.13 -10.00 -15.33
C LEU A 426 -5.86 -9.36 -15.88
N THR A 427 -5.81 -8.04 -15.88
CA THR A 427 -4.66 -7.27 -16.35
C THR A 427 -4.11 -6.42 -15.23
N THR A 428 -2.87 -6.68 -14.85
CA THR A 428 -2.08 -5.88 -13.90
C THR A 428 -1.25 -4.88 -14.68
N THR A 429 -1.30 -3.61 -14.28
CA THR A 429 -0.41 -2.56 -14.78
C THR A 429 0.30 -1.92 -13.60
N CYS A 430 1.63 -1.90 -13.65
CA CYS A 430 2.50 -1.20 -12.72
C CYS A 430 3.22 -0.08 -13.48
N SER A 431 3.01 1.16 -13.06
CA SER A 431 3.66 2.33 -13.63
C SER A 431 4.83 2.74 -12.75
N TYR A 432 5.99 2.97 -13.35
CA TYR A 432 7.22 3.36 -12.67
C TYR A 432 7.70 4.72 -13.14
N GLU A 433 8.37 5.43 -12.24
CA GLU A 433 9.17 6.62 -12.54
C GLU A 433 10.57 6.44 -11.97
N ASN A 434 11.54 6.15 -12.85
CA ASN A 434 12.89 5.77 -12.49
C ASN A 434 13.88 6.87 -12.85
N ASP A 435 14.35 7.62 -11.87
CA ASP A 435 15.36 8.67 -11.98
C ASP A 435 16.77 8.23 -11.52
N THR A 436 16.96 6.94 -11.20
CA THR A 436 18.24 6.40 -10.67
C THR A 436 19.37 6.35 -11.69
N GLY A 437 19.10 6.63 -12.97
CA GLY A 437 20.07 6.56 -14.05
C GLY A 437 20.44 5.13 -14.51
N ARG A 438 19.82 4.09 -13.92
CA ARG A 438 19.98 2.68 -14.31
C ARG A 438 18.63 1.99 -14.35
N SER A 439 18.50 0.93 -15.14
CA SER A 439 17.33 0.06 -15.06
C SER A 439 17.34 -0.71 -13.75
N VAL A 440 16.19 -0.79 -13.08
CA VAL A 440 15.96 -1.57 -11.88
C VAL A 440 15.09 -2.76 -12.24
N SER A 441 15.39 -3.93 -11.70
CA SER A 441 14.69 -5.19 -11.99
C SER A 441 14.09 -5.77 -10.72
N PHE A 442 13.33 -6.87 -10.87
CA PHE A 442 12.77 -7.60 -9.76
C PHE A 442 13.80 -7.96 -8.68
N GLY A 443 13.44 -7.73 -7.43
CA GLY A 443 14.19 -8.11 -6.24
C GLY A 443 13.43 -7.80 -4.96
N GLU A 444 14.02 -8.18 -3.83
CA GLU A 444 13.39 -8.13 -2.51
C GLU A 444 13.70 -6.83 -1.74
N ASN A 445 14.77 -6.12 -2.11
CA ASN A 445 15.15 -4.90 -1.43
C ASN A 445 14.29 -3.74 -1.92
N SER A 446 14.06 -2.74 -1.09
CA SER A 446 13.31 -1.54 -1.47
C SER A 446 13.92 -0.75 -2.64
N ASP A 447 15.21 -0.98 -2.95
CA ASP A 447 15.91 -0.39 -4.10
C ASP A 447 15.87 -1.27 -5.38
N ASP A 448 15.31 -2.47 -5.27
CA ASP A 448 14.88 -3.30 -6.39
C ASP A 448 13.40 -2.96 -6.73
N GLU A 449 12.73 -3.71 -7.59
CA GLU A 449 11.32 -3.47 -7.90
C GLU A 449 10.46 -4.73 -7.84
N MET A 450 9.18 -4.51 -7.55
CA MET A 450 8.11 -5.51 -7.63
C MET A 450 6.91 -4.99 -8.41
N CYS A 451 6.05 -5.89 -8.89
CA CYS A 451 4.79 -5.57 -9.54
C CYS A 451 3.76 -6.64 -9.20
N PHE A 452 2.91 -6.35 -8.23
CA PHE A 452 1.86 -7.25 -7.79
C PHE A 452 0.54 -6.50 -7.56
N ASN A 453 -0.56 -7.22 -7.80
CA ASN A 453 -1.83 -6.96 -7.15
C ASN A 453 -2.17 -8.23 -6.35
N PHE A 454 -2.05 -8.18 -5.03
CA PHE A 454 -2.52 -9.25 -4.17
C PHE A 454 -4.04 -9.18 -4.08
N VAL A 455 -4.72 -10.30 -4.36
CA VAL A 455 -6.18 -10.40 -4.25
C VAL A 455 -6.56 -11.41 -3.19
N THR A 456 -7.44 -11.01 -2.27
CA THR A 456 -8.07 -11.92 -1.32
C THR A 456 -9.31 -12.51 -1.99
N TYR A 457 -9.42 -13.84 -2.00
CA TYR A 457 -10.53 -14.51 -2.67
C TYR A 457 -10.96 -15.80 -1.95
N TYR A 458 -12.18 -16.24 -2.22
CA TYR A 458 -12.70 -17.54 -1.85
C TYR A 458 -13.54 -18.17 -2.98
N PRO A 459 -13.71 -19.53 -3.00
CA PRO A 459 -13.10 -20.52 -2.14
C PRO A 459 -11.62 -20.74 -2.47
N MET A 460 -10.81 -20.99 -1.43
CA MET A 460 -9.39 -21.28 -1.54
C MET A 460 -9.14 -22.46 -2.48
N GLY A 461 -8.09 -22.33 -3.33
CA GLY A 461 -7.65 -23.39 -4.24
C GLY A 461 -8.41 -23.49 -5.55
N ALA A 462 -9.53 -22.76 -5.70
CA ALA A 462 -10.32 -22.79 -6.93
C ALA A 462 -9.76 -21.87 -8.04
N PHE A 463 -8.98 -20.87 -7.70
CA PHE A 463 -8.52 -19.82 -8.62
C PHE A 463 -7.07 -20.02 -9.06
N GLN A 464 -6.87 -19.94 -10.37
CA GLN A 464 -5.56 -19.86 -11.00
C GLN A 464 -5.60 -18.78 -12.08
N CYS A 465 -4.64 -17.87 -12.05
CA CYS A 465 -4.44 -16.87 -13.09
C CYS A 465 -2.98 -16.88 -13.51
N GLY A 466 -2.75 -17.53 -14.59
CA GLY A 466 -1.62 -18.02 -15.31
C GLY A 466 -0.27 -17.35 -15.23
N PHE A 467 0.33 -17.11 -14.09
CA PHE A 467 1.78 -17.20 -14.01
C PHE A 467 2.14 -18.38 -13.09
N SER A 468 2.35 -19.56 -13.70
CA SER A 468 3.32 -20.50 -13.17
C SER A 468 4.68 -19.86 -13.40
N LEU A 469 5.22 -19.16 -12.41
CA LEU A 469 6.63 -18.85 -12.34
C LEU A 469 7.36 -20.06 -11.79
#